data_c6a5100a9fbef3fbf8f99322f17cf3b2
#
_entry.id   c6a5100a9fbef3fbf8f99322f17cf3b2
#
_cell.length_a   1.000
_cell.length_b   1.000
_cell.length_c   1.000
_cell.angle_alpha   90.00
_cell.angle_beta   90.00
_cell.angle_gamma   90.00
#
_symmetry.space_group_name_H-M   'P 1'
#
loop_
_entity.id
_entity.type
_entity.pdbx_description
1 polymer ?
#
loop_
_entity_poly.entity_id
_entity_poly.type
_entity_poly.pdbx_seq_one_letter_code
_entity_poly.pdbx_strand_id
1 'polypeptide(L)'
;DAFDFVQDEAEKFVRKNGAGSENRMIVSFSGGKESTATADVVIKALANPKITHLFGNTTLEFPMTIDYAERYRKNHPLAEFRIAKNTDQNFYEVCKEIGPPARMMRWCCSMFKTGPITRVLNRKFGDKQILTFYGIRKNESVSRSKYSRVTENTETVKIQKQTVASPIFEWKDLDVWLYLLSEKVDFNDAYRLGYDRVGCWCCPNNNLRAQFLSRIYMSERSEKWRSFLVDFARQIGKPDAEEYVDSGKWKARQGGNGVAAAGDVK
;
A
#
# COMPACT_ATOMS: atom_id res chain seq x y z
N ASP A 1 -14.77 -16.87 -12.01
CA ASP A 1 -15.36 -15.95 -11.05
C ASP A 1 -14.38 -15.68 -9.90
N ALA A 2 -14.53 -14.55 -9.20
CA ALA A 2 -13.63 -14.18 -8.11
C ALA A 2 -13.89 -15.00 -6.84
N PHE A 3 -15.14 -15.37 -6.60
CA PHE A 3 -15.55 -16.20 -5.46
C PHE A 3 -15.02 -17.62 -5.59
N ASP A 4 -15.27 -18.28 -6.73
CA ASP A 4 -14.76 -19.62 -6.99
C ASP A 4 -13.24 -19.66 -6.89
N PHE A 5 -12.57 -18.65 -7.45
CA PHE A 5 -11.13 -18.54 -7.36
C PHE A 5 -10.61 -18.49 -5.91
N VAL A 6 -11.28 -17.73 -5.03
CA VAL A 6 -10.89 -17.66 -3.61
C VAL A 6 -11.07 -19.03 -2.94
N GLN A 7 -12.18 -19.70 -3.19
CA GLN A 7 -12.45 -21.05 -2.64
C GLN A 7 -11.43 -22.07 -3.13
N ASP A 8 -11.16 -22.10 -4.43
CA ASP A 8 -10.17 -23.00 -5.03
C ASP A 8 -8.77 -22.81 -4.45
N GLU A 9 -8.31 -21.56 -4.33
CA GLU A 9 -6.98 -21.27 -3.79
C GLU A 9 -6.89 -21.55 -2.28
N ALA A 10 -7.97 -21.32 -1.53
CA ALA A 10 -8.04 -21.68 -0.12
C ALA A 10 -7.98 -23.21 0.07
N GLU A 11 -8.74 -23.98 -0.72
CA GLU A 11 -8.71 -25.45 -0.69
C GLU A 11 -7.33 -26.00 -1.06
N LYS A 12 -6.72 -25.50 -2.14
CA LYS A 12 -5.35 -25.88 -2.53
C LYS A 12 -4.36 -25.59 -1.41
N PHE A 13 -4.48 -24.44 -0.77
CA PHE A 13 -3.62 -24.05 0.32
C PHE A 13 -3.75 -24.98 1.54
N VAL A 14 -4.98 -25.31 1.94
CA VAL A 14 -5.26 -26.26 3.05
C VAL A 14 -4.77 -27.66 2.71
N ARG A 15 -5.01 -28.13 1.48
CA ARG A 15 -4.53 -29.43 1.02
C ARG A 15 -3.01 -29.55 1.06
N LYS A 16 -2.30 -28.48 0.70
CA LYS A 16 -0.83 -28.42 0.69
C LYS A 16 -0.23 -28.30 2.08
N ASN A 17 -0.88 -27.59 2.99
CA ASN A 17 -0.32 -27.17 4.28
C ASN A 17 -0.96 -27.83 5.51
N GLY A 18 -1.96 -28.69 5.31
CA GLY A 18 -2.66 -29.46 6.32
C GLY A 18 -3.75 -28.68 7.06
N ALA A 19 -4.51 -29.40 7.88
CA ALA A 19 -5.57 -28.82 8.72
C ALA A 19 -5.02 -27.77 9.68
N GLY A 20 -5.81 -26.73 9.93
CA GLY A 20 -5.41 -25.55 10.73
C GLY A 20 -4.68 -24.48 9.92
N SER A 21 -4.36 -24.75 8.63
CA SER A 21 -3.74 -23.74 7.75
C SER A 21 -4.71 -22.66 7.29
N GLU A 22 -6.01 -22.90 7.37
CA GLU A 22 -7.06 -21.91 7.13
C GLU A 22 -6.90 -20.65 8.00
N ASN A 23 -6.34 -20.81 9.21
CA ASN A 23 -6.01 -19.69 10.12
C ASN A 23 -4.81 -18.87 9.67
N ARG A 24 -4.14 -19.25 8.58
CA ARG A 24 -3.00 -18.57 7.98
C ARG A 24 -3.36 -17.89 6.64
N MET A 25 -4.65 -17.75 6.38
CA MET A 25 -5.17 -16.96 5.28
C MET A 25 -5.43 -15.54 5.75
N ILE A 26 -4.96 -14.56 4.99
CA ILE A 26 -5.07 -13.14 5.35
C ILE A 26 -5.46 -12.29 4.15
N VAL A 27 -6.06 -11.14 4.42
CA VAL A 27 -6.32 -10.11 3.41
C VAL A 27 -5.36 -8.95 3.62
N SER A 28 -4.65 -8.54 2.57
CA SER A 28 -3.87 -7.31 2.55
C SER A 28 -4.80 -6.12 2.33
N PHE A 29 -5.12 -5.42 3.40
CA PHE A 29 -6.03 -4.28 3.38
C PHE A 29 -5.23 -2.97 3.35
N SER A 30 -5.49 -2.10 2.39
CA SER A 30 -4.80 -0.80 2.23
C SER A 30 -5.74 0.40 2.34
N GLY A 31 -7.03 0.18 2.54
CA GLY A 31 -8.05 1.22 2.50
C GLY A 31 -8.35 1.75 1.09
N GLY A 32 -7.78 1.15 0.04
CA GLY A 32 -8.13 1.44 -1.35
C GLY A 32 -9.29 0.60 -1.84
N LYS A 33 -9.99 1.05 -2.88
CA LYS A 33 -11.17 0.38 -3.44
C LYS A 33 -10.91 -1.08 -3.82
N GLU A 34 -9.75 -1.37 -4.39
CA GLU A 34 -9.36 -2.72 -4.76
C GLU A 34 -9.21 -3.64 -3.54
N SER A 35 -8.53 -3.18 -2.49
CA SER A 35 -8.36 -3.95 -1.26
C SER A 35 -9.67 -4.12 -0.48
N THR A 36 -10.56 -3.15 -0.58
CA THR A 36 -11.90 -3.21 0.00
C THR A 36 -12.77 -4.25 -0.71
N ALA A 37 -12.83 -4.20 -2.05
CA ALA A 37 -13.56 -5.20 -2.84
C ALA A 37 -12.98 -6.61 -2.61
N THR A 38 -11.65 -6.75 -2.58
CA THR A 38 -11.00 -8.04 -2.30
C THR A 38 -11.37 -8.56 -0.92
N ALA A 39 -11.37 -7.70 0.10
CA ALA A 39 -11.71 -8.11 1.46
C ALA A 39 -13.14 -8.63 1.55
N ASP A 40 -14.09 -7.94 0.94
CA ASP A 40 -15.50 -8.34 0.90
C ASP A 40 -15.71 -9.65 0.14
N VAL A 41 -15.09 -9.78 -1.04
CA VAL A 41 -15.11 -11.04 -1.82
C VAL A 41 -14.57 -12.20 -1.00
N VAL A 42 -13.43 -12.03 -0.33
CA VAL A 42 -12.79 -13.11 0.45
C VAL A 42 -13.63 -13.49 1.66
N ILE A 43 -14.17 -12.52 2.39
CA ILE A 43 -15.05 -12.78 3.54
C ILE A 43 -16.26 -13.60 3.10
N LYS A 44 -16.92 -13.21 2.01
CA LYS A 44 -18.11 -13.88 1.49
C LYS A 44 -17.79 -15.27 0.93
N ALA A 45 -16.73 -15.37 0.12
CA ALA A 45 -16.35 -16.64 -0.52
C ALA A 45 -15.96 -17.73 0.49
N LEU A 46 -15.28 -17.35 1.56
CA LEU A 46 -14.85 -18.26 2.62
C LEU A 46 -15.88 -18.39 3.76
N ALA A 47 -16.96 -17.61 3.73
CA ALA A 47 -17.91 -17.47 4.84
C ALA A 47 -17.18 -17.25 6.19
N ASN A 48 -16.06 -16.52 6.16
CA ASN A 48 -15.19 -16.32 7.32
C ASN A 48 -15.08 -14.85 7.70
N PRO A 49 -15.98 -14.33 8.55
CA PRO A 49 -15.91 -12.94 9.01
C PRO A 49 -14.73 -12.66 9.97
N LYS A 50 -14.05 -13.71 10.45
CA LYS A 50 -12.91 -13.59 11.39
C LYS A 50 -11.56 -13.53 10.67
N ILE A 51 -11.53 -13.54 9.34
CA ILE A 51 -10.27 -13.55 8.58
C ILE A 51 -9.38 -12.36 8.98
N THR A 52 -8.08 -12.60 9.07
CA THR A 52 -7.11 -11.56 9.43
C THR A 52 -7.00 -10.53 8.31
N HIS A 53 -7.21 -9.26 8.66
CA HIS A 53 -6.93 -8.11 7.80
C HIS A 53 -5.62 -7.47 8.22
N LEU A 54 -4.71 -7.28 7.30
CA LEU A 54 -3.40 -6.67 7.56
C LEU A 54 -3.33 -5.30 6.89
N PHE A 55 -3.36 -4.24 7.70
CA PHE A 55 -3.24 -2.86 7.26
C PHE A 55 -1.80 -2.35 7.50
N GLY A 56 -1.13 -1.95 6.41
CA GLY A 56 0.19 -1.33 6.48
C GLY A 56 0.07 0.19 6.66
N ASN A 57 0.15 0.66 7.89
CA ASN A 57 0.14 2.10 8.21
C ASN A 57 1.56 2.65 8.08
N THR A 58 1.84 3.33 6.98
CA THR A 58 3.13 3.98 6.73
C THR A 58 3.32 5.29 7.50
N THR A 59 2.32 5.76 8.23
CA THR A 59 2.24 7.12 8.81
C THR A 59 2.07 8.26 7.79
N LEU A 60 2.11 7.91 6.51
CA LEU A 60 2.02 8.83 5.38
C LEU A 60 0.72 8.67 4.60
N GLU A 61 -0.24 7.89 5.13
CA GLU A 61 -1.53 7.69 4.50
C GLU A 61 -2.33 9.00 4.46
N PHE A 62 -3.24 9.13 3.51
CA PHE A 62 -4.24 10.19 3.54
C PHE A 62 -5.02 10.12 4.86
N PRO A 63 -5.36 11.25 5.50
CA PRO A 63 -6.22 11.24 6.69
C PRO A 63 -7.49 10.43 6.46
N MET A 64 -8.15 10.63 5.32
CA MET A 64 -9.37 9.91 4.93
C MET A 64 -9.15 8.39 4.87
N THR A 65 -7.93 7.93 4.58
CA THR A 65 -7.62 6.49 4.58
C THR A 65 -7.53 5.94 6.00
N ILE A 66 -7.00 6.72 6.93
CA ILE A 66 -6.96 6.33 8.35
C ILE A 66 -8.39 6.27 8.93
N ASP A 67 -9.17 7.32 8.67
CA ASP A 67 -10.56 7.40 9.11
C ASP A 67 -11.40 6.24 8.54
N TYR A 68 -11.19 5.95 7.25
CA TYR A 68 -11.84 4.82 6.60
C TYR A 68 -11.40 3.46 7.18
N ALA A 69 -10.12 3.26 7.43
CA ALA A 69 -9.62 2.01 8.02
C ALA A 69 -10.21 1.77 9.42
N GLU A 70 -10.38 2.83 10.21
CA GLU A 70 -11.05 2.75 11.52
C GLU A 70 -12.55 2.46 11.39
N ARG A 71 -13.23 3.13 10.46
CA ARG A 71 -14.64 2.88 10.15
C ARG A 71 -14.85 1.45 9.66
N TYR A 72 -14.00 0.98 8.75
CA TYR A 72 -14.01 -0.40 8.26
C TYR A 72 -13.87 -1.40 9.42
N ARG A 73 -12.90 -1.19 10.30
CA ARG A 73 -12.69 -2.03 11.48
C ARG A 73 -13.90 -2.07 12.41
N LYS A 74 -14.56 -0.93 12.63
CA LYS A 74 -15.78 -0.85 13.45
C LYS A 74 -16.93 -1.61 12.80
N ASN A 75 -17.06 -1.56 11.48
CA ASN A 75 -18.11 -2.26 10.73
C ASN A 75 -17.86 -3.76 10.58
N HIS A 76 -16.61 -4.22 10.84
CA HIS A 76 -16.21 -5.63 10.79
C HIS A 76 -15.64 -6.08 12.16
N PRO A 77 -16.47 -6.07 13.23
CA PRO A 77 -15.97 -6.30 14.59
C PRO A 77 -15.46 -7.72 14.83
N LEU A 78 -15.84 -8.69 14.00
CA LEU A 78 -15.35 -10.06 14.09
C LEU A 78 -14.00 -10.25 13.38
N ALA A 79 -13.62 -9.38 12.45
CA ALA A 79 -12.36 -9.48 11.72
C ALA A 79 -11.17 -9.23 12.64
N GLU A 80 -10.16 -10.06 12.52
CA GLU A 80 -8.89 -9.80 13.19
C GLU A 80 -8.12 -8.71 12.43
N PHE A 81 -8.22 -7.47 12.89
CA PHE A 81 -7.58 -6.33 12.22
C PHE A 81 -6.19 -6.05 12.83
N ARG A 82 -5.14 -6.27 12.02
CA ARG A 82 -3.75 -6.05 12.42
C ARG A 82 -3.18 -4.83 11.70
N ILE A 83 -2.53 -3.96 12.47
CA ILE A 83 -1.87 -2.76 11.94
C ILE A 83 -0.36 -2.96 12.00
N ALA A 84 0.28 -2.88 10.84
CA ALA A 84 1.73 -2.90 10.72
C ALA A 84 2.23 -1.46 10.55
N LYS A 85 2.99 -0.96 11.52
CA LYS A 85 3.53 0.40 11.57
C LYS A 85 5.00 0.38 11.97
N ASN A 86 5.80 1.25 11.37
CA ASN A 86 7.14 1.53 11.88
C ASN A 86 7.02 2.54 13.03
N THR A 87 7.47 2.15 14.22
CA THR A 87 7.47 2.97 15.44
C THR A 87 8.86 3.45 15.81
N ASP A 88 9.88 2.93 15.13
CA ASP A 88 11.28 3.11 15.51
C ASP A 88 11.91 4.35 14.85
N GLN A 89 11.31 4.79 13.73
CA GLN A 89 11.86 5.84 12.90
C GLN A 89 10.78 6.82 12.42
N ASN A 90 11.16 8.11 12.35
CA ASN A 90 10.34 9.17 11.78
C ASN A 90 10.69 9.38 10.31
N PHE A 91 9.68 9.54 9.46
CA PHE A 91 9.86 9.70 8.02
C PHE A 91 10.75 10.91 7.66
N TYR A 92 10.53 12.07 8.31
CA TYR A 92 11.30 13.27 8.03
C TYR A 92 12.76 13.18 8.50
N GLU A 93 13.01 12.47 9.60
CA GLU A 93 14.39 12.20 10.08
C GLU A 93 15.15 11.36 9.07
N VAL A 94 14.55 10.26 8.61
CA VAL A 94 15.15 9.44 7.57
C VAL A 94 15.32 10.22 6.25
N CYS A 95 14.40 11.12 5.90
CA CYS A 95 14.58 12.00 4.75
C CYS A 95 15.77 12.95 4.90
N LYS A 96 16.10 13.40 6.11
CA LYS A 96 17.29 14.24 6.35
C LYS A 96 18.59 13.45 6.17
N GLU A 97 18.59 12.16 6.54
CA GLU A 97 19.77 11.30 6.47
C GLU A 97 20.06 10.84 5.04
N ILE A 98 19.06 10.31 4.34
CA ILE A 98 19.24 9.66 3.01
C ILE A 98 18.56 10.41 1.87
N GLY A 99 17.93 11.55 2.17
CA GLY A 99 17.17 12.36 1.21
C GLY A 99 15.74 11.87 0.97
N PRO A 100 14.85 12.74 0.45
CA PRO A 100 13.47 12.40 0.18
C PRO A 100 13.36 11.24 -0.83
N PRO A 101 12.32 10.38 -0.72
CA PRO A 101 12.12 9.30 -1.67
C PRO A 101 11.84 9.84 -3.08
N ALA A 102 12.26 9.08 -4.08
CA ALA A 102 12.01 9.37 -5.49
C ALA A 102 11.42 8.13 -6.18
N ARG A 103 11.00 8.26 -7.44
CA ARG A 103 10.35 7.15 -8.19
C ARG A 103 11.23 5.89 -8.23
N MET A 104 12.53 6.05 -8.38
CA MET A 104 13.50 4.94 -8.41
C MET A 104 14.12 4.62 -7.04
N MET A 105 13.91 5.48 -6.04
CA MET A 105 14.46 5.35 -4.68
C MET A 105 13.32 5.30 -3.66
N ARG A 106 12.61 4.19 -3.63
CA ARG A 106 11.43 4.02 -2.75
C ARG A 106 11.80 3.32 -1.44
N TRP A 107 12.85 3.78 -0.78
CA TRP A 107 13.27 3.27 0.52
C TRP A 107 12.13 3.34 1.56
N CYS A 108 11.25 4.36 1.46
CA CYS A 108 10.09 4.50 2.33
C CYS A 108 9.14 3.28 2.27
N CYS A 109 8.99 2.65 1.10
CA CYS A 109 8.18 1.44 0.98
C CYS A 109 8.79 0.27 1.76
N SER A 110 10.11 0.13 1.78
CA SER A 110 10.79 -0.94 2.52
C SER A 110 10.74 -0.68 4.02
N MET A 111 11.03 0.55 4.46
CA MET A 111 11.13 0.89 5.88
C MET A 111 9.79 1.08 6.58
N PHE A 112 8.81 1.68 5.90
CA PHE A 112 7.53 2.05 6.52
C PHE A 112 6.35 1.17 6.10
N LYS A 113 6.52 0.29 5.11
CA LYS A 113 5.45 -0.63 4.68
C LYS A 113 5.88 -2.09 4.77
N THR A 114 6.82 -2.52 3.93
CA THR A 114 7.17 -3.95 3.82
C THR A 114 7.83 -4.47 5.10
N GLY A 115 8.78 -3.76 5.68
CA GLY A 115 9.45 -4.16 6.91
C GLY A 115 8.49 -4.36 8.09
N PRO A 116 7.64 -3.37 8.43
CA PRO A 116 6.62 -3.55 9.47
C PRO A 116 5.64 -4.70 9.19
N ILE A 117 5.19 -4.86 7.95
CA ILE A 117 4.33 -5.98 7.54
C ILE A 117 5.03 -7.31 7.81
N THR A 118 6.29 -7.45 7.38
CA THR A 118 7.08 -8.66 7.61
C THR A 118 7.22 -8.96 9.10
N ARG A 119 7.49 -7.95 9.94
CA ARG A 119 7.58 -8.13 11.40
C ARG A 119 6.28 -8.65 12.02
N VAL A 120 5.13 -8.11 11.59
CA VAL A 120 3.81 -8.56 12.07
C VAL A 120 3.54 -10.00 11.64
N LEU A 121 3.83 -10.35 10.39
CA LEU A 121 3.62 -11.68 9.85
C LEU A 121 4.53 -12.71 10.53
N ASN A 122 5.82 -12.41 10.69
CA ASN A 122 6.76 -13.29 11.37
C ASN A 122 6.37 -13.52 12.84
N ARG A 123 5.93 -12.48 13.53
CA ARG A 123 5.46 -12.60 14.94
C ARG A 123 4.22 -13.48 15.05
N LYS A 124 3.30 -13.37 14.10
CA LYS A 124 2.03 -14.11 14.12
C LYS A 124 2.18 -15.55 13.64
N PHE A 125 2.91 -15.77 12.56
CA PHE A 125 2.93 -17.05 11.84
C PHE A 125 4.28 -17.77 11.90
N GLY A 126 5.34 -17.09 12.35
CA GLY A 126 6.70 -17.64 12.36
C GLY A 126 7.14 -18.04 10.96
N ASP A 127 7.65 -19.26 10.87
CA ASP A 127 8.16 -19.85 9.62
C ASP A 127 7.09 -20.57 8.78
N LYS A 128 5.82 -20.44 9.15
CA LYS A 128 4.74 -21.14 8.47
C LYS A 128 4.36 -20.42 7.16
N GLN A 129 3.99 -21.21 6.17
CA GLN A 129 3.45 -20.68 4.90
C GLN A 129 2.11 -20.00 5.15
N ILE A 130 1.91 -18.83 4.52
CA ILE A 130 0.67 -18.04 4.58
C ILE A 130 0.08 -17.86 3.19
N LEU A 131 -1.24 -17.77 3.10
CA LEU A 131 -1.96 -17.35 1.90
C LEU A 131 -2.45 -15.93 2.09
N THR A 132 -2.00 -15.01 1.22
CA THR A 132 -2.42 -13.61 1.28
C THR A 132 -3.20 -13.23 0.04
N PHE A 133 -4.41 -12.73 0.25
CA PHE A 133 -5.23 -12.16 -0.80
C PHE A 133 -4.92 -10.67 -0.98
N TYR A 134 -4.57 -10.29 -2.21
CA TYR A 134 -4.25 -8.91 -2.59
C TYR A 134 -5.24 -8.37 -3.61
N GLY A 135 -5.61 -7.12 -3.46
CA GLY A 135 -6.39 -6.37 -4.45
C GLY A 135 -5.52 -5.87 -5.60
N ILE A 136 -4.87 -6.78 -6.32
CA ILE A 136 -4.04 -6.45 -7.49
C ILE A 136 -4.85 -6.75 -8.75
N ARG A 137 -4.84 -5.82 -9.71
CA ARG A 137 -5.45 -5.96 -11.03
C ARG A 137 -4.39 -5.78 -12.12
N LYS A 138 -4.44 -6.60 -13.17
CA LYS A 138 -3.48 -6.54 -14.29
C LYS A 138 -3.54 -5.20 -15.04
N ASN A 139 -4.70 -4.57 -15.07
CA ASN A 139 -4.95 -3.34 -15.81
C ASN A 139 -4.54 -2.06 -15.06
N GLU A 140 -4.01 -2.16 -13.83
CA GLU A 140 -3.58 -0.96 -13.08
C GLU A 140 -2.29 -0.32 -13.60
N SER A 141 -1.40 -1.11 -14.20
CA SER A 141 -0.16 -0.61 -14.80
C SER A 141 0.51 -1.67 -15.67
N VAL A 142 1.38 -1.22 -16.58
CA VAL A 142 2.22 -2.12 -17.41
C VAL A 142 3.06 -3.07 -16.56
N SER A 143 3.52 -2.64 -15.39
CA SER A 143 4.25 -3.55 -14.48
C SER A 143 3.35 -4.65 -13.93
N ARG A 144 2.10 -4.31 -13.54
CA ARG A 144 1.15 -5.28 -12.97
C ARG A 144 0.56 -6.24 -13.99
N SER A 145 0.49 -5.84 -15.25
CA SER A 145 0.02 -6.74 -16.33
C SER A 145 0.93 -7.96 -16.53
N LYS A 146 2.18 -7.88 -16.05
CA LYS A 146 3.17 -8.97 -16.09
C LYS A 146 3.10 -9.92 -14.88
N TYR A 147 2.27 -9.63 -13.91
CA TYR A 147 2.12 -10.48 -12.72
C TYR A 147 1.25 -11.69 -13.04
N SER A 148 1.43 -12.75 -12.25
CA SER A 148 0.51 -13.88 -12.25
C SER A 148 -0.61 -13.64 -11.24
N ARG A 149 -1.78 -14.21 -11.50
CA ARG A 149 -2.92 -14.16 -10.58
C ARG A 149 -2.61 -14.83 -9.24
N VAL A 150 -1.78 -15.86 -9.29
CA VAL A 150 -1.20 -16.53 -8.11
C VAL A 150 0.32 -16.49 -8.24
N THR A 151 1.01 -16.15 -7.17
CA THR A 151 2.48 -16.19 -7.10
C THR A 151 2.88 -16.91 -5.82
N GLU A 152 3.53 -18.04 -5.98
CA GLU A 152 4.15 -18.75 -4.87
C GLU A 152 5.50 -18.11 -4.52
N ASN A 153 5.97 -18.42 -3.33
CA ASN A 153 7.18 -17.89 -2.74
C ASN A 153 8.39 -18.05 -3.67
N THR A 154 8.84 -16.96 -4.26
CA THR A 154 10.06 -16.89 -5.06
C THR A 154 11.05 -15.96 -4.38
N GLU A 155 12.34 -16.06 -4.71
CA GLU A 155 13.40 -15.18 -4.18
C GLU A 155 13.14 -13.69 -4.41
N THR A 156 12.27 -13.36 -5.36
CA THR A 156 11.89 -11.99 -5.68
C THR A 156 10.79 -11.42 -4.77
N VAL A 157 10.13 -12.25 -3.96
CA VAL A 157 9.04 -11.81 -3.07
C VAL A 157 9.64 -11.17 -1.82
N LYS A 158 9.28 -9.91 -1.54
CA LYS A 158 9.79 -9.14 -0.41
C LYS A 158 9.38 -9.72 0.95
N ILE A 159 8.30 -10.47 0.99
CA ILE A 159 7.81 -11.18 2.17
C ILE A 159 7.92 -12.67 1.86
N GLN A 160 8.79 -13.35 2.57
CA GLN A 160 9.02 -14.78 2.36
C GLN A 160 7.87 -15.63 2.92
N LYS A 161 7.79 -16.88 2.47
CA LYS A 161 6.80 -17.88 2.93
C LYS A 161 5.35 -17.47 2.72
N GLN A 162 5.10 -16.77 1.61
CA GLN A 162 3.79 -16.27 1.25
C GLN A 162 3.38 -16.76 -0.14
N THR A 163 2.20 -17.33 -0.25
CA THR A 163 1.47 -17.45 -1.51
C THR A 163 0.60 -16.23 -1.65
N VAL A 164 0.74 -15.51 -2.75
CA VAL A 164 -0.07 -14.34 -3.11
C VAL A 164 -1.14 -14.78 -4.07
N ALA A 165 -2.40 -14.51 -3.75
CA ALA A 165 -3.54 -14.72 -4.62
C ALA A 165 -4.28 -13.39 -4.86
N SER A 166 -4.64 -13.11 -6.10
CA SER A 166 -5.30 -11.86 -6.52
C SER A 166 -6.69 -12.16 -7.10
N PRO A 167 -7.74 -12.20 -6.27
CA PRO A 167 -9.08 -12.60 -6.70
C PRO A 167 -9.63 -11.75 -7.85
N ILE A 168 -9.40 -10.43 -7.77
CA ILE A 168 -9.90 -9.45 -8.72
C ILE A 168 -8.88 -9.11 -9.84
N PHE A 169 -7.91 -10.01 -10.11
CA PHE A 169 -6.80 -9.75 -11.04
C PHE A 169 -7.27 -9.35 -12.44
N GLU A 170 -8.33 -9.98 -12.94
CA GLU A 170 -8.91 -9.72 -14.27
C GLU A 170 -9.89 -8.53 -14.30
N TRP A 171 -10.28 -8.00 -13.14
CA TRP A 171 -11.26 -6.94 -13.07
C TRP A 171 -10.71 -5.62 -13.65
N LYS A 172 -11.58 -4.92 -14.37
CA LYS A 172 -11.35 -3.53 -14.78
C LYS A 172 -11.69 -2.57 -13.63
N ASP A 173 -11.34 -1.32 -13.78
CA ASP A 173 -11.68 -0.30 -12.78
C ASP A 173 -13.20 -0.16 -12.58
N LEU A 174 -13.94 -0.25 -13.67
CA LEU A 174 -15.40 -0.23 -13.65
C LEU A 174 -15.98 -1.41 -12.87
N ASP A 175 -15.41 -2.61 -13.01
CA ASP A 175 -15.92 -3.81 -12.32
C ASP A 175 -15.78 -3.67 -10.80
N VAL A 176 -14.67 -3.05 -10.33
CA VAL A 176 -14.48 -2.77 -8.91
C VAL A 176 -15.55 -1.81 -8.39
N TRP A 177 -15.84 -0.75 -9.13
CA TRP A 177 -16.88 0.21 -8.74
C TRP A 177 -18.28 -0.39 -8.80
N LEU A 178 -18.59 -1.14 -9.85
CA LEU A 178 -19.89 -1.84 -9.96
C LEU A 178 -20.09 -2.79 -8.78
N TYR A 179 -19.07 -3.56 -8.43
CA TYR A 179 -19.11 -4.45 -7.29
C TYR A 179 -19.37 -3.71 -5.97
N LEU A 180 -18.55 -2.69 -5.66
CA LEU A 180 -18.70 -1.93 -4.41
C LEU A 180 -20.07 -1.28 -4.28
N LEU A 181 -20.60 -0.75 -5.38
CA LEU A 181 -21.89 -0.06 -5.38
C LEU A 181 -23.07 -1.03 -5.35
N SER A 182 -23.04 -2.12 -6.13
CA SER A 182 -24.12 -3.13 -6.14
C SER A 182 -24.22 -3.87 -4.82
N GLU A 183 -23.07 -4.21 -4.21
CA GLU A 183 -23.00 -4.90 -2.92
C GLU A 183 -23.13 -3.94 -1.73
N LYS A 184 -23.28 -2.63 -1.98
CA LYS A 184 -23.37 -1.57 -0.97
C LYS A 184 -22.19 -1.59 0.01
N VAL A 185 -21.02 -1.93 -0.48
CA VAL A 185 -19.79 -1.93 0.31
C VAL A 185 -19.31 -0.49 0.49
N ASP A 186 -19.07 -0.09 1.73
CA ASP A 186 -18.52 1.23 2.05
C ASP A 186 -17.08 1.35 1.52
N PHE A 187 -16.69 2.54 1.11
CA PHE A 187 -15.37 2.81 0.55
C PHE A 187 -14.79 4.15 1.03
N ASN A 188 -13.49 4.32 0.82
CA ASN A 188 -12.71 5.46 1.26
C ASN A 188 -13.21 6.79 0.67
N ASP A 189 -13.43 7.77 1.53
CA ASP A 189 -13.97 9.08 1.16
C ASP A 189 -13.05 9.88 0.23
N ALA A 190 -11.75 9.57 0.17
CA ALA A 190 -10.84 10.19 -0.78
C ALA A 190 -11.32 10.06 -2.23
N TYR A 191 -12.01 8.96 -2.58
CA TYR A 191 -12.58 8.78 -3.91
C TYR A 191 -13.73 9.76 -4.19
N ARG A 192 -14.52 10.10 -3.16
CA ARG A 192 -15.58 11.12 -3.26
C ARG A 192 -15.01 12.53 -3.48
N LEU A 193 -13.79 12.77 -3.02
CA LEU A 193 -13.06 14.01 -3.24
C LEU A 193 -12.35 14.08 -4.60
N GLY A 194 -12.48 13.04 -5.42
CA GLY A 194 -11.95 13.00 -6.78
C GLY A 194 -10.57 12.37 -6.93
N TYR A 195 -10.03 11.73 -5.90
CA TYR A 195 -8.81 10.94 -6.05
C TYR A 195 -9.10 9.66 -6.83
N ASP A 196 -8.24 9.34 -7.78
CA ASP A 196 -8.33 8.10 -8.55
C ASP A 196 -7.73 6.91 -7.76
N ARG A 197 -6.83 7.23 -6.83
CA ARG A 197 -6.06 6.28 -6.07
C ARG A 197 -5.73 6.84 -4.69
N VAL A 198 -5.75 5.97 -3.68
CA VAL A 198 -5.30 6.31 -2.32
C VAL A 198 -3.92 5.69 -2.04
N GLY A 199 -3.18 6.31 -1.13
CA GLY A 199 -1.85 5.88 -0.72
C GLY A 199 -1.15 6.94 0.14
N CYS A 200 0.19 6.99 0.08
CA CYS A 200 0.94 8.02 0.79
C CYS A 200 0.74 9.39 0.14
N TRP A 201 0.37 10.40 0.91
CA TRP A 201 0.10 11.75 0.41
C TRP A 201 1.33 12.41 -0.24
N CYS A 202 2.54 12.12 0.23
CA CYS A 202 3.81 12.65 -0.29
C CYS A 202 4.49 11.75 -1.34
N CYS A 203 3.80 10.73 -1.87
CA CYS A 203 4.39 9.74 -2.76
C CYS A 203 4.91 10.38 -4.06
N PRO A 204 6.17 10.13 -4.48
CA PRO A 204 6.69 10.63 -5.75
C PRO A 204 5.96 10.05 -6.98
N ASN A 205 5.20 8.96 -6.81
CA ASN A 205 4.38 8.39 -7.88
C ASN A 205 2.97 8.99 -7.98
N ASN A 206 2.61 9.93 -7.12
CA ASN A 206 1.34 10.64 -7.25
C ASN A 206 1.34 11.45 -8.55
N ASN A 207 0.24 11.37 -9.30
CA ASN A 207 0.02 12.16 -10.50
C ASN A 207 -0.29 13.63 -10.15
N LEU A 208 -0.34 14.49 -11.16
CA LEU A 208 -0.59 15.93 -10.97
C LEU A 208 -1.95 16.21 -10.34
N ARG A 209 -2.98 15.44 -10.71
CA ARG A 209 -4.32 15.57 -10.12
C ARG A 209 -4.30 15.26 -8.62
N ALA A 210 -3.69 14.14 -8.22
CA ALA A 210 -3.57 13.79 -6.80
C ALA A 210 -2.80 14.85 -6.00
N GLN A 211 -1.74 15.44 -6.59
CA GLN A 211 -1.00 16.53 -5.96
C GLN A 211 -1.85 17.81 -5.83
N PHE A 212 -2.59 18.16 -6.87
CA PHE A 212 -3.51 19.29 -6.83
C PHE A 212 -4.56 19.11 -5.73
N LEU A 213 -5.23 17.96 -5.69
CA LEU A 213 -6.21 17.66 -4.65
C LEU A 213 -5.59 17.66 -3.24
N SER A 214 -4.35 17.18 -3.11
CA SER A 214 -3.64 17.21 -1.82
C SER A 214 -3.33 18.63 -1.34
N ARG A 215 -3.07 19.58 -2.25
CA ARG A 215 -2.92 21.00 -1.89
C ARG A 215 -4.23 21.61 -1.37
N ILE A 216 -5.38 21.11 -1.84
CA ILE A 216 -6.71 21.58 -1.40
C ILE A 216 -7.09 20.92 -0.07
N TYR A 217 -7.09 19.60 -0.02
CA TYR A 217 -7.65 18.83 1.10
C TYR A 217 -6.64 18.54 2.23
N MET A 218 -5.34 18.74 1.98
CA MET A 218 -4.25 18.52 2.92
C MET A 218 -3.21 19.64 2.81
N SER A 219 -3.67 20.90 2.76
CA SER A 219 -2.85 22.08 2.47
C SER A 219 -1.63 22.19 3.40
N GLU A 220 -1.82 22.11 4.70
CA GLU A 220 -0.75 22.21 5.69
C GLU A 220 0.34 21.14 5.49
N ARG A 221 -0.07 19.88 5.26
CA ARG A 221 0.88 18.79 5.01
C ARG A 221 1.63 18.98 3.69
N SER A 222 0.91 19.42 2.66
CA SER A 222 1.47 19.67 1.33
C SER A 222 2.49 20.80 1.36
N GLU A 223 2.21 21.87 2.08
CA GLU A 223 3.14 23.00 2.21
C GLU A 223 4.36 22.62 3.06
N LYS A 224 4.19 21.96 4.18
CA LYS A 224 5.30 21.43 4.97
C LYS A 224 6.22 20.54 4.17
N TRP A 225 5.64 19.67 3.31
CA TRP A 225 6.43 18.81 2.45
C TRP A 225 7.14 19.58 1.34
N ARG A 226 6.47 20.55 0.73
CA ARG A 226 7.08 21.43 -0.27
C ARG A 226 8.28 22.18 0.32
N SER A 227 8.10 22.82 1.48
CA SER A 227 9.18 23.53 2.18
C SER A 227 10.36 22.60 2.47
N PHE A 228 10.11 21.41 2.99
CA PHE A 228 11.15 20.42 3.22
C PHE A 228 11.91 20.06 1.94
N LEU A 229 11.20 19.86 0.81
CA LEU A 229 11.82 19.54 -0.48
C LEU A 229 12.66 20.70 -1.02
N VAL A 230 12.21 21.94 -0.85
CA VAL A 230 12.93 23.14 -1.27
C VAL A 230 14.23 23.27 -0.47
N ASP A 231 14.17 23.12 0.85
CA ASP A 231 15.35 23.16 1.71
C ASP A 231 16.34 22.05 1.34
N PHE A 232 15.88 20.84 1.12
CA PHE A 232 16.72 19.76 0.62
C PHE A 232 17.34 20.08 -0.73
N ALA A 233 16.57 20.65 -1.67
CA ALA A 233 17.07 21.04 -2.98
C ALA A 233 18.17 22.11 -2.89
N ARG A 234 18.04 23.08 -1.97
CA ARG A 234 19.07 24.08 -1.67
C ARG A 234 20.33 23.41 -1.12
N GLN A 235 20.19 22.49 -0.16
CA GLN A 235 21.31 21.75 0.43
C GLN A 235 22.12 20.96 -0.60
N ILE A 236 21.47 20.36 -1.60
CA ILE A 236 22.13 19.62 -2.67
C ILE A 236 22.56 20.54 -3.85
N GLY A 237 22.57 21.85 -3.67
CA GLY A 237 23.08 22.83 -4.64
C GLY A 237 22.24 23.00 -5.91
N LYS A 238 20.91 22.83 -5.81
CA LYS A 238 20.04 23.15 -6.96
C LYS A 238 19.89 24.67 -7.06
N PRO A 239 20.29 25.30 -8.18
CA PRO A 239 20.28 26.76 -8.33
C PRO A 239 18.86 27.34 -8.19
N ASP A 240 17.86 26.69 -8.77
CA ASP A 240 16.44 27.06 -8.68
C ASP A 240 15.67 26.01 -7.88
N ALA A 241 15.88 25.98 -6.56
CA ALA A 241 15.33 24.96 -5.68
C ALA A 241 13.80 24.90 -5.73
N GLU A 242 13.13 26.04 -5.81
CA GLU A 242 11.67 26.11 -5.88
C GLU A 242 11.16 25.59 -7.22
N GLU A 243 11.72 26.05 -8.35
CA GLU A 243 11.40 25.52 -9.67
C GLU A 243 11.66 24.01 -9.78
N TYR A 244 12.78 23.54 -9.22
CA TYR A 244 13.10 22.11 -9.17
C TYR A 244 12.03 21.29 -8.45
N VAL A 245 11.47 21.83 -7.38
CA VAL A 245 10.42 21.18 -6.59
C VAL A 245 9.07 21.29 -7.29
N ASP A 246 8.68 22.49 -7.71
CA ASP A 246 7.35 22.76 -8.26
C ASP A 246 7.14 22.13 -9.65
N SER A 247 8.19 22.03 -10.46
CA SER A 247 8.18 21.26 -11.71
C SER A 247 8.18 19.73 -11.50
N GLY A 248 8.37 19.27 -10.27
CA GLY A 248 8.38 17.85 -9.93
C GLY A 248 9.67 17.10 -10.30
N LYS A 249 10.75 17.80 -10.66
CA LYS A 249 12.07 17.21 -10.99
C LYS A 249 12.63 16.37 -9.85
N TRP A 250 12.33 16.72 -8.59
CA TRP A 250 12.73 15.94 -7.41
C TRP A 250 12.25 14.47 -7.44
N LYS A 251 11.14 14.19 -8.11
CA LYS A 251 10.58 12.82 -8.21
C LYS A 251 11.43 11.89 -9.05
N ALA A 252 12.21 12.44 -10.00
CA ALA A 252 13.08 11.68 -10.90
C ALA A 252 14.51 11.52 -10.36
N ARG A 253 14.79 12.04 -9.15
CA ARG A 253 16.10 11.94 -8.51
C ARG A 253 16.59 10.48 -8.48
N GLN A 254 17.82 10.28 -8.94
CA GLN A 254 18.51 8.98 -8.89
C GLN A 254 19.50 8.97 -7.71
N GLY A 255 19.81 7.80 -7.19
CA GLY A 255 20.58 7.61 -5.97
C GLY A 255 21.94 8.31 -5.95
N GLY A 256 22.69 8.27 -7.05
CA GLY A 256 24.02 8.86 -7.12
C GLY A 256 24.06 10.39 -6.92
N ASN A 257 23.00 11.10 -7.26
CA ASN A 257 22.99 12.57 -7.22
C ASN A 257 22.30 13.18 -5.99
N GLY A 258 21.80 12.37 -5.08
CA GLY A 258 21.09 12.85 -3.90
C GLY A 258 21.61 12.29 -2.60
N VAL A 259 22.00 11.02 -2.56
CA VAL A 259 22.57 10.38 -1.37
C VAL A 259 24.00 10.82 -1.12
N ALA A 260 24.81 10.95 -2.20
CA ALA A 260 26.18 11.47 -2.09
C ALA A 260 26.18 12.91 -1.53
N ALA A 261 25.31 13.78 -2.08
CA ALA A 261 25.21 15.16 -1.61
C ALA A 261 24.65 15.29 -0.17
N ALA A 262 23.82 14.34 0.29
CA ALA A 262 23.38 14.31 1.68
C ALA A 262 24.44 13.74 2.64
N GLY A 263 25.38 12.94 2.14
CA GLY A 263 26.54 12.44 2.88
C GLY A 263 27.64 13.48 3.09
N ASP A 264 27.74 14.45 2.17
CA ASP A 264 28.74 15.52 2.21
C ASP A 264 28.32 16.71 3.12
N VAL A 265 27.11 16.67 3.65
CA VAL A 265 26.54 17.69 4.59
C VAL A 265 26.65 17.21 6.04
N LYS A 266 27.69 16.45 6.38
CA LYS A 266 28.02 16.12 7.78
C LYS A 266 28.93 17.16 8.39
#